data_eebb8827d74c8423fc6ed8772ae75944
#
_entry.id   eebb8827d74c8423fc6ed8772ae75944
#
_cell.length_a   1.000
_cell.length_b   1.000
_cell.length_c   1.000
_cell.angle_alpha   90.00
_cell.angle_beta   90.00
_cell.angle_gamma   90.00
#
_symmetry.space_group_name_H-M   'P 1'
#
loop_
_entity.id
_entity.type
_entity.pdbx_description
1 polymer ?
#
loop_
_entity_poly.entity_id
_entity_poly.type
_entity_poly.pdbx_seq_one_letter_code
_entity_poly.pdbx_strand_id
1 'polypeptide(L)'
;MSDTDQALGNINDMPIDEVINSEEFKTLRKQFMNDEKPDMCTRCFELEDTADTWTLRKSSLETFKHYLPLAEETQEDGTIDDFKMRYMDIRFSNLCNMKCRTCGPELSSKWYDDQIKLFPGYERPKFIDVNSADDFMGKLRPHLDTIEEVYFAGGEVLITPQHYEVLDYWLKNNRRDVRLRYTTNFSNLRHKQKSMFDYWKLFDDVRVAASLDTFGARAEYSRSGTDWNAIVQNRREMIEASPTTYFELTPTVSIFSVYNLFEFHKTWVEEGLLDINNIRINILTHPRYFSITILSKELKDKIAGIYKEYVKWLQENNAWAHIIKDVEGIVEHMYSADHSNLIPDFIKHVEAIDNVRNEKFTETYPEYKDLWT
;
A
#
# COMPACT_ATOMS: atom_id res chain seq x y z
N MET A 1 2.84 -6.02 -8.51
CA MET A 1 3.17 -5.06 -9.57
C MET A 1 2.39 -5.49 -10.78
N SER A 2 1.55 -4.62 -11.35
CA SER A 2 1.01 -4.87 -12.68
C SER A 2 2.20 -4.82 -13.65
N ASP A 3 2.35 -5.83 -14.46
CA ASP A 3 3.30 -5.84 -15.54
C ASP A 3 2.97 -4.66 -16.45
N THR A 4 3.94 -3.82 -16.80
CA THR A 4 3.71 -2.69 -17.72
C THR A 4 3.20 -3.17 -19.08
N ASP A 5 3.41 -4.44 -19.39
CA ASP A 5 2.92 -5.10 -20.61
C ASP A 5 1.39 -5.34 -20.61
N GLN A 6 0.69 -5.08 -19.49
CA GLN A 6 -0.77 -5.20 -19.35
C GLN A 6 -1.47 -3.83 -19.25
N ALA A 7 -0.79 -2.73 -19.57
CA ALA A 7 -1.41 -1.42 -19.59
C ALA A 7 -2.48 -1.34 -20.69
N LEU A 8 -3.68 -0.87 -20.32
CA LEU A 8 -4.84 -0.76 -21.21
C LEU A 8 -4.85 0.55 -22.04
N GLY A 9 -3.85 1.41 -21.86
CA GLY A 9 -3.65 2.65 -22.56
C GLY A 9 -2.66 3.56 -21.84
N ASN A 10 -2.31 4.67 -22.46
CA ASN A 10 -1.34 5.62 -21.92
C ASN A 10 -1.90 7.05 -21.99
N ILE A 11 -2.16 7.63 -20.82
CA ILE A 11 -2.70 8.99 -20.69
C ILE A 11 -1.73 10.10 -21.13
N ASN A 12 -0.45 9.80 -21.32
CA ASN A 12 0.49 10.74 -21.94
C ASN A 12 0.21 10.93 -23.44
N ASP A 13 -0.33 9.90 -24.10
CA ASP A 13 -0.52 9.86 -25.54
C ASP A 13 -1.94 10.27 -25.95
N MET A 14 -2.95 10.05 -25.08
CA MET A 14 -4.36 10.30 -25.41
C MET A 14 -5.17 10.76 -24.18
N PRO A 15 -6.34 11.41 -24.38
CA PRO A 15 -7.29 11.72 -23.31
C PRO A 15 -7.82 10.47 -22.59
N ILE A 16 -8.28 10.64 -21.35
CA ILE A 16 -8.82 9.53 -20.53
C ILE A 16 -10.03 8.87 -21.22
N ASP A 17 -10.92 9.64 -21.84
CA ASP A 17 -12.10 9.11 -22.56
C ASP A 17 -11.71 8.20 -23.73
N GLU A 18 -10.62 8.53 -24.43
CA GLU A 18 -10.10 7.67 -25.50
C GLU A 18 -9.43 6.41 -24.92
N VAL A 19 -8.70 6.53 -23.81
CA VAL A 19 -8.13 5.36 -23.10
C VAL A 19 -9.25 4.40 -22.69
N ILE A 20 -10.32 4.90 -22.11
CA ILE A 20 -11.47 4.09 -21.65
C ILE A 20 -12.18 3.37 -22.80
N ASN A 21 -12.11 3.91 -24.02
CA ASN A 21 -12.65 3.28 -25.22
C ASN A 21 -11.57 2.71 -26.16
N SER A 22 -10.36 2.47 -25.64
CA SER A 22 -9.33 1.70 -26.36
C SER A 22 -9.82 0.27 -26.66
N GLU A 23 -9.23 -0.38 -27.65
CA GLU A 23 -9.60 -1.76 -28.01
C GLU A 23 -9.34 -2.75 -26.87
N GLU A 24 -8.34 -2.49 -26.04
CA GLU A 24 -8.02 -3.27 -24.85
C GLU A 24 -9.15 -3.17 -23.80
N PHE A 25 -9.61 -1.95 -23.49
CA PHE A 25 -10.73 -1.74 -22.57
C PHE A 25 -12.05 -2.29 -23.11
N LYS A 26 -12.33 -2.12 -24.40
CA LYS A 26 -13.51 -2.69 -25.06
C LYS A 26 -13.50 -4.21 -24.97
N THR A 27 -12.35 -4.83 -25.26
CA THR A 27 -12.18 -6.29 -25.16
C THR A 27 -12.41 -6.77 -23.75
N LEU A 28 -11.84 -6.09 -22.75
CA LEU A 28 -12.01 -6.44 -21.33
C LEU A 28 -13.49 -6.38 -20.91
N ARG A 29 -14.21 -5.32 -21.30
CA ARG A 29 -15.64 -5.21 -20.99
C ARG A 29 -16.46 -6.32 -21.64
N LYS A 30 -16.20 -6.64 -22.92
CA LYS A 30 -16.87 -7.75 -23.63
C LYS A 30 -16.63 -9.09 -22.92
N GLN A 31 -15.41 -9.35 -22.48
CA GLN A 31 -15.11 -10.56 -21.72
C GLN A 31 -15.95 -10.66 -20.45
N PHE A 32 -16.04 -9.57 -19.65
CA PHE A 32 -16.91 -9.56 -18.48
C PHE A 32 -18.40 -9.67 -18.80
N MET A 33 -18.87 -9.04 -19.87
CA MET A 33 -20.27 -9.15 -20.31
C MET A 33 -20.63 -10.58 -20.77
N ASN A 34 -19.65 -11.32 -21.27
CA ASN A 34 -19.80 -12.72 -21.69
C ASN A 34 -19.49 -13.72 -20.55
N ASP A 35 -19.35 -13.27 -19.30
CA ASP A 35 -18.99 -14.10 -18.14
C ASP A 35 -17.64 -14.84 -18.31
N GLU A 36 -16.73 -14.24 -19.07
CA GLU A 36 -15.37 -14.75 -19.25
C GLU A 36 -14.46 -14.27 -18.10
N LYS A 37 -13.41 -15.04 -17.81
CA LYS A 37 -12.36 -14.67 -16.84
C LYS A 37 -11.14 -14.09 -17.57
N PRO A 38 -10.97 -12.76 -17.66
CA PRO A 38 -9.80 -12.18 -18.34
C PRO A 38 -8.48 -12.58 -17.68
N ASP A 39 -7.44 -12.83 -18.50
CA ASP A 39 -6.12 -13.26 -18.02
C ASP A 39 -5.51 -12.30 -16.98
N MET A 40 -5.67 -11.00 -17.17
CA MET A 40 -5.19 -9.99 -16.21
C MET A 40 -5.89 -10.05 -14.84
N CYS A 41 -7.02 -10.73 -14.72
CA CYS A 41 -7.79 -10.92 -13.49
C CYS A 41 -7.57 -12.31 -12.85
N THR A 42 -6.72 -13.16 -13.44
CA THR A 42 -6.46 -14.56 -13.03
C THR A 42 -6.20 -14.67 -11.53
N ARG A 43 -5.36 -13.80 -10.97
CA ARG A 43 -5.04 -13.84 -9.53
C ARG A 43 -6.26 -13.73 -8.61
N CYS A 44 -7.21 -12.86 -8.95
CA CYS A 44 -8.43 -12.72 -8.15
C CYS A 44 -9.30 -13.96 -8.27
N PHE A 45 -9.48 -14.47 -9.50
CA PHE A 45 -10.29 -15.66 -9.74
C PHE A 45 -9.70 -16.92 -9.11
N GLU A 46 -8.39 -17.15 -9.19
CA GLU A 46 -7.71 -18.26 -8.54
C GLU A 46 -7.91 -18.23 -7.01
N LEU A 47 -7.81 -17.08 -6.39
CA LEU A 47 -8.05 -16.94 -4.96
C LEU A 47 -9.52 -17.20 -4.60
N GLU A 48 -10.45 -16.78 -5.43
CA GLU A 48 -11.89 -16.97 -5.24
C GLU A 48 -12.32 -18.44 -5.47
N ASP A 49 -11.64 -19.13 -6.38
CA ASP A 49 -11.90 -20.55 -6.68
C ASP A 49 -11.29 -21.49 -5.62
N THR A 50 -10.23 -21.08 -4.93
CA THR A 50 -9.49 -21.93 -3.97
C THR A 50 -9.86 -21.71 -2.51
N ALA A 51 -10.36 -20.54 -2.17
CA ALA A 51 -10.74 -20.19 -0.81
C ALA A 51 -11.89 -19.18 -0.81
N ASP A 52 -12.72 -19.18 0.23
CA ASP A 52 -13.73 -18.13 0.45
C ASP A 52 -13.03 -16.82 0.87
N THR A 53 -12.22 -16.28 -0.05
CA THR A 53 -11.38 -15.12 0.17
C THR A 53 -12.06 -13.88 -0.40
N TRP A 54 -12.07 -12.81 0.40
CA TRP A 54 -12.56 -11.50 -0.02
C TRP A 54 -11.49 -10.79 -0.85
N THR A 55 -11.61 -10.87 -2.17
CA THR A 55 -10.68 -10.24 -3.12
C THR A 55 -11.01 -8.78 -3.37
N LEU A 56 -10.05 -8.03 -3.93
CA LEU A 56 -10.29 -6.65 -4.37
C LEU A 56 -11.45 -6.58 -5.39
N ARG A 57 -11.58 -7.57 -6.27
CA ARG A 57 -12.69 -7.67 -7.23
C ARG A 57 -14.05 -7.76 -6.52
N LYS A 58 -14.19 -8.68 -5.54
CA LYS A 58 -15.43 -8.82 -4.74
C LYS A 58 -15.73 -7.54 -3.95
N SER A 59 -14.71 -6.94 -3.35
CA SER A 59 -14.84 -5.66 -2.64
C SER A 59 -15.34 -4.53 -3.53
N SER A 60 -14.78 -4.39 -4.73
CA SER A 60 -15.20 -3.37 -5.70
C SER A 60 -16.63 -3.60 -6.17
N LEU A 61 -16.99 -4.86 -6.49
CA LEU A 61 -18.36 -5.20 -6.87
C LEU A 61 -19.38 -4.87 -5.78
N GLU A 62 -19.07 -5.16 -4.51
CA GLU A 62 -19.96 -4.83 -3.40
C GLU A 62 -20.08 -3.31 -3.19
N THR A 63 -18.96 -2.60 -3.24
CA THR A 63 -18.93 -1.13 -3.05
C THR A 63 -19.74 -0.40 -4.13
N PHE A 64 -19.61 -0.85 -5.39
CA PHE A 64 -20.21 -0.19 -6.55
C PHE A 64 -21.36 -0.96 -7.18
N LYS A 65 -21.95 -1.94 -6.47
CA LYS A 65 -23.04 -2.80 -6.98
C LYS A 65 -24.26 -2.02 -7.51
N HIS A 66 -24.50 -0.83 -6.97
CA HIS A 66 -25.61 0.03 -7.41
C HIS A 66 -25.40 0.59 -8.82
N TYR A 67 -24.18 0.49 -9.38
CA TYR A 67 -23.85 0.84 -10.77
C TYR A 67 -23.89 -0.35 -11.73
N LEU A 68 -24.08 -1.59 -11.26
CA LEU A 68 -24.16 -2.76 -12.16
C LEU A 68 -25.17 -2.61 -13.29
N PRO A 69 -26.37 -1.98 -13.09
CA PRO A 69 -27.29 -1.77 -14.20
C PRO A 69 -26.73 -0.95 -15.37
N LEU A 70 -25.74 -0.09 -15.13
CA LEU A 70 -25.08 0.68 -16.21
C LEU A 70 -24.25 -0.20 -17.15
N ALA A 71 -23.94 -1.45 -16.76
CA ALA A 71 -23.28 -2.39 -17.66
C ALA A 71 -24.14 -2.69 -18.91
N GLU A 72 -25.46 -2.59 -18.80
CA GLU A 72 -26.41 -2.78 -19.92
C GLU A 72 -26.31 -1.64 -20.94
N GLU A 73 -25.72 -0.49 -20.59
CA GLU A 73 -25.48 0.64 -21.51
C GLU A 73 -24.22 0.45 -22.37
N THR A 74 -23.43 -0.60 -22.11
CA THR A 74 -22.24 -0.95 -22.91
C THR A 74 -22.69 -1.43 -24.28
N GLN A 75 -22.16 -0.83 -25.36
CA GLN A 75 -22.46 -1.22 -26.73
C GLN A 75 -21.93 -2.62 -27.07
N GLU A 76 -22.43 -3.24 -28.12
CA GLU A 76 -22.01 -4.59 -28.56
C GLU A 76 -20.50 -4.69 -28.84
N ASP A 77 -19.87 -3.60 -29.31
CA ASP A 77 -18.44 -3.54 -29.54
C ASP A 77 -17.62 -3.27 -28.26
N GLY A 78 -18.28 -3.05 -27.12
CA GLY A 78 -17.68 -2.72 -25.85
C GLY A 78 -17.49 -1.21 -25.58
N THR A 79 -17.99 -0.32 -26.44
CA THR A 79 -17.93 1.13 -26.25
C THR A 79 -18.85 1.61 -25.13
N ILE A 80 -18.43 2.66 -24.42
CA ILE A 80 -19.25 3.43 -23.48
C ILE A 80 -19.31 4.87 -23.95
N ASP A 81 -20.52 5.39 -24.23
CA ASP A 81 -20.70 6.75 -24.76
C ASP A 81 -20.66 7.83 -23.67
N ASP A 82 -21.27 7.58 -22.50
CA ASP A 82 -21.35 8.54 -21.38
C ASP A 82 -20.53 8.01 -20.19
N PHE A 83 -19.20 7.97 -20.37
CA PHE A 83 -18.31 7.52 -19.29
C PHE A 83 -18.29 8.51 -18.12
N LYS A 84 -18.53 8.01 -16.92
CA LYS A 84 -18.39 8.76 -15.66
C LYS A 84 -17.46 8.02 -14.70
N MET A 85 -16.29 8.60 -14.47
CA MET A 85 -15.34 8.05 -13.49
C MET A 85 -15.92 8.19 -12.07
N ARG A 86 -16.21 7.07 -11.40
CA ARG A 86 -16.77 7.03 -10.05
C ARG A 86 -15.70 6.71 -8.99
N TYR A 87 -14.74 5.91 -9.38
CA TYR A 87 -13.61 5.51 -8.54
C TYR A 87 -12.29 5.81 -9.26
N MET A 88 -11.31 6.29 -8.51
CA MET A 88 -9.99 6.55 -9.03
C MET A 88 -8.93 6.00 -8.06
N ASP A 89 -8.10 5.04 -8.52
CA ASP A 89 -6.80 4.72 -7.89
C ASP A 89 -5.74 5.55 -8.60
N ILE A 90 -5.12 6.51 -7.91
CA ILE A 90 -4.17 7.42 -8.53
C ILE A 90 -2.82 7.39 -7.83
N ARG A 91 -1.77 7.29 -8.67
CA ARG A 91 -0.35 7.30 -8.30
C ARG A 91 0.37 8.31 -9.17
N PHE A 92 0.50 9.53 -8.69
CA PHE A 92 1.03 10.65 -9.47
C PHE A 92 2.48 10.40 -9.95
N SER A 93 3.32 9.81 -9.10
CA SER A 93 4.71 9.48 -9.44
C SER A 93 5.32 8.52 -8.41
N ASN A 94 6.59 8.14 -8.62
CA ASN A 94 7.41 7.46 -7.61
C ASN A 94 8.10 8.43 -6.65
N LEU A 95 7.72 9.71 -6.62
CA LEU A 95 8.27 10.68 -5.66
C LEU A 95 8.03 10.21 -4.23
N CYS A 96 9.09 9.94 -3.49
CA CYS A 96 9.02 9.47 -2.11
C CYS A 96 10.17 10.06 -1.29
N ASN A 97 9.95 10.27 -0.01
CA ASN A 97 10.96 10.75 0.94
C ASN A 97 11.65 9.60 1.70
N MET A 98 11.23 8.35 1.51
CA MET A 98 11.80 7.15 2.13
C MET A 98 12.37 6.18 1.10
N LYS A 99 13.27 5.28 1.56
CA LYS A 99 13.85 4.19 0.78
C LYS A 99 13.74 2.87 1.55
N CYS A 100 12.48 2.41 1.74
CA CYS A 100 12.15 1.20 2.48
C CYS A 100 12.85 -0.03 1.88
N ARG A 101 13.34 -0.97 2.72
CA ARG A 101 14.10 -2.15 2.25
C ARG A 101 13.29 -3.13 1.42
N THR A 102 11.98 -3.14 1.60
CA THR A 102 11.03 -3.95 0.82
C THR A 102 10.53 -3.26 -0.45
N CYS A 103 11.06 -2.07 -0.76
CA CYS A 103 10.69 -1.25 -1.92
C CYS A 103 11.80 -1.26 -2.98
N GLY A 104 11.63 -0.51 -4.05
CA GLY A 104 12.60 -0.35 -5.14
C GLY A 104 12.50 1.03 -5.80
N PRO A 105 13.38 1.31 -6.77
CA PRO A 105 13.42 2.60 -7.47
C PRO A 105 12.16 2.89 -8.29
N GLU A 106 11.42 1.88 -8.70
CA GLU A 106 10.14 2.02 -9.40
C GLU A 106 9.05 2.63 -8.52
N LEU A 107 9.12 2.40 -7.21
CA LEU A 107 8.13 2.86 -6.23
C LEU A 107 8.65 4.00 -5.34
N SER A 108 9.96 4.27 -5.34
CA SER A 108 10.55 5.36 -4.57
C SER A 108 11.75 5.98 -5.27
N SER A 109 11.63 7.25 -5.60
CA SER A 109 12.73 8.05 -6.19
C SER A 109 13.96 8.16 -5.28
N LYS A 110 13.81 7.98 -3.96
CA LYS A 110 14.93 7.96 -3.00
C LYS A 110 15.81 6.71 -3.14
N TRP A 111 15.26 5.61 -3.67
CA TRP A 111 16.01 4.41 -3.95
C TRP A 111 17.03 4.57 -5.06
N TYR A 112 16.82 5.52 -5.99
CA TYR A 112 17.66 5.68 -7.18
C TYR A 112 19.15 5.79 -6.85
N ASP A 113 19.51 6.61 -5.85
CA ASP A 113 20.90 6.86 -5.47
C ASP A 113 21.58 5.62 -4.84
N ASP A 114 20.82 4.74 -4.18
CA ASP A 114 21.32 3.44 -3.71
C ASP A 114 21.37 2.43 -4.86
N GLN A 115 20.37 2.43 -5.74
CA GLN A 115 20.27 1.52 -6.88
C GLN A 115 21.46 1.64 -7.84
N ILE A 116 21.87 2.85 -8.19
CA ILE A 116 23.03 3.06 -9.07
C ILE A 116 24.37 2.65 -8.42
N LYS A 117 24.46 2.66 -7.08
CA LYS A 117 25.63 2.16 -6.35
C LYS A 117 25.66 0.64 -6.30
N LEU A 118 24.49 0.01 -6.13
CA LEU A 118 24.35 -1.45 -6.10
C LEU A 118 24.49 -2.06 -7.50
N PHE A 119 24.01 -1.35 -8.52
CA PHE A 119 23.96 -1.79 -9.92
C PHE A 119 24.44 -0.66 -10.84
N PRO A 120 25.74 -0.51 -11.08
CA PRO A 120 26.30 0.61 -11.85
C PRO A 120 25.82 0.74 -13.31
N GLY A 121 25.12 -0.25 -13.84
CA GLY A 121 24.51 -0.23 -15.18
C GLY A 121 23.01 0.09 -15.18
N TYR A 122 22.45 0.61 -14.09
CA TYR A 122 21.03 0.94 -14.02
C TYR A 122 20.72 2.22 -14.81
N GLU A 123 19.93 2.11 -15.88
CA GLU A 123 19.65 3.19 -16.84
C GLU A 123 18.24 3.79 -16.75
N ARG A 124 17.35 3.23 -15.90
CA ARG A 124 15.98 3.79 -15.78
C ARG A 124 16.01 5.18 -15.16
N PRO A 125 15.04 6.06 -15.49
CA PRO A 125 14.99 7.41 -14.93
C PRO A 125 14.71 7.38 -13.41
N LYS A 126 15.22 8.39 -12.70
CA LYS A 126 14.99 8.56 -11.26
C LYS A 126 13.52 8.79 -10.93
N PHE A 127 12.85 9.59 -11.76
CA PHE A 127 11.44 9.90 -11.59
C PHE A 127 10.62 9.19 -12.67
N ILE A 128 9.62 8.46 -12.21
CA ILE A 128 8.57 7.88 -13.03
C ILE A 128 7.37 8.76 -12.78
N ASP A 129 7.05 9.61 -13.75
CA ASP A 129 6.06 10.66 -13.63
C ASP A 129 5.32 10.82 -14.97
N VAL A 130 4.25 11.60 -14.98
CA VAL A 130 3.61 12.04 -16.22
C VAL A 130 4.54 13.00 -16.97
N ASN A 131 4.45 13.04 -18.30
CA ASN A 131 5.31 13.89 -19.13
C ASN A 131 5.14 15.39 -18.82
N SER A 132 3.91 15.80 -18.44
CA SER A 132 3.58 17.16 -18.02
C SER A 132 2.49 17.11 -16.95
N ALA A 133 2.76 17.70 -15.78
CA ALA A 133 1.78 17.80 -14.71
C ALA A 133 0.55 18.62 -15.13
N ASP A 134 0.74 19.72 -15.88
CA ASP A 134 -0.34 20.58 -16.35
C ASP A 134 -1.21 19.84 -17.38
N ASP A 135 -0.62 19.10 -18.32
CA ASP A 135 -1.34 18.28 -19.30
C ASP A 135 -2.13 17.18 -18.61
N PHE A 136 -1.51 16.46 -17.68
CA PHE A 136 -2.17 15.44 -16.88
C PHE A 136 -3.36 15.99 -16.09
N MET A 137 -3.19 17.11 -15.37
CA MET A 137 -4.27 17.75 -14.64
C MET A 137 -5.36 18.27 -15.57
N GLY A 138 -5.00 18.75 -16.78
CA GLY A 138 -5.95 19.13 -17.82
C GLY A 138 -6.84 17.95 -18.27
N LYS A 139 -6.25 16.77 -18.44
CA LYS A 139 -6.97 15.52 -18.79
C LYS A 139 -7.81 14.98 -17.64
N LEU A 140 -7.38 15.17 -16.38
CA LEU A 140 -8.06 14.64 -15.19
C LEU A 140 -9.27 15.49 -14.77
N ARG A 141 -9.18 16.84 -14.87
CA ARG A 141 -10.22 17.77 -14.39
C ARG A 141 -11.63 17.47 -14.86
N PRO A 142 -11.90 17.11 -16.14
CA PRO A 142 -13.25 16.82 -16.61
C PRO A 142 -13.94 15.68 -15.84
N HIS A 143 -13.15 14.78 -15.23
CA HIS A 143 -13.66 13.61 -14.52
C HIS A 143 -13.83 13.84 -13.02
N LEU A 144 -13.19 14.88 -12.43
CA LEU A 144 -13.21 15.13 -10.98
C LEU A 144 -14.60 15.34 -10.40
N ASP A 145 -15.54 15.87 -11.20
CA ASP A 145 -16.92 16.15 -10.75
C ASP A 145 -17.75 14.90 -10.53
N THR A 146 -17.37 13.77 -11.13
CA THR A 146 -18.13 12.52 -11.05
C THR A 146 -17.51 11.49 -10.10
N ILE A 147 -16.29 11.74 -9.59
CA ILE A 147 -15.62 10.86 -8.64
C ILE A 147 -16.36 10.87 -7.31
N GLU A 148 -16.61 9.68 -6.77
CA GLU A 148 -17.22 9.43 -5.47
C GLU A 148 -16.22 8.92 -4.45
N GLU A 149 -15.22 8.17 -4.91
CA GLU A 149 -14.14 7.68 -4.06
C GLU A 149 -12.80 7.75 -4.79
N VAL A 150 -11.77 8.18 -4.08
CA VAL A 150 -10.41 8.17 -4.56
C VAL A 150 -9.49 7.42 -3.61
N TYR A 151 -8.62 6.59 -4.19
CA TYR A 151 -7.52 5.95 -3.49
C TYR A 151 -6.20 6.59 -3.91
N PHE A 152 -5.60 7.30 -2.98
CA PHE A 152 -4.31 7.95 -3.13
C PHE A 152 -3.18 7.03 -2.64
N ALA A 153 -2.29 6.66 -3.54
CA ALA A 153 -1.11 5.85 -3.28
C ALA A 153 0.07 6.30 -4.17
N GLY A 154 1.10 5.47 -4.29
CA GLY A 154 2.27 5.74 -5.13
C GLY A 154 3.57 5.75 -4.34
N GLY A 155 4.48 6.69 -4.61
CA GLY A 155 5.67 6.93 -3.80
C GLY A 155 5.28 7.39 -2.39
N GLU A 156 5.12 8.71 -2.22
CA GLU A 156 4.43 9.30 -1.07
C GLU A 156 3.52 10.43 -1.57
N VAL A 157 2.23 10.17 -1.53
CA VAL A 157 1.24 11.08 -2.10
C VAL A 157 1.19 12.42 -1.37
N LEU A 158 1.44 12.44 -0.07
CA LEU A 158 1.32 13.65 0.76
C LEU A 158 2.42 14.69 0.52
N ILE A 159 3.47 14.35 -0.25
CA ILE A 159 4.47 15.31 -0.71
C ILE A 159 4.31 15.69 -2.18
N THR A 160 3.26 15.21 -2.85
CA THR A 160 3.03 15.40 -4.28
C THR A 160 2.12 16.62 -4.52
N PRO A 161 2.55 17.66 -5.26
CA PRO A 161 1.76 18.89 -5.47
C PRO A 161 0.38 18.65 -6.10
N GLN A 162 0.28 17.75 -7.09
CA GLN A 162 -0.95 17.41 -7.80
C GLN A 162 -2.05 16.88 -6.87
N HIS A 163 -1.66 16.18 -5.81
CA HIS A 163 -2.59 15.73 -4.78
C HIS A 163 -3.35 16.91 -4.17
N TYR A 164 -2.65 17.98 -3.80
CA TYR A 164 -3.25 19.17 -3.21
C TYR A 164 -4.10 19.95 -4.22
N GLU A 165 -3.73 19.94 -5.50
CA GLU A 165 -4.53 20.55 -6.57
C GLU A 165 -5.89 19.87 -6.72
N VAL A 166 -5.92 18.54 -6.61
CA VAL A 166 -7.16 17.76 -6.65
C VAL A 166 -8.04 18.07 -5.44
N LEU A 167 -7.46 18.10 -4.22
CA LEU A 167 -8.21 18.44 -3.02
C LEU A 167 -8.75 19.88 -3.06
N ASP A 168 -7.93 20.85 -3.49
CA ASP A 168 -8.34 22.25 -3.64
C ASP A 168 -9.47 22.40 -4.67
N TYR A 169 -9.43 21.62 -5.77
CA TYR A 169 -10.50 21.58 -6.77
C TYR A 169 -11.83 21.13 -6.14
N TRP A 170 -11.84 20.03 -5.42
CA TRP A 170 -13.06 19.53 -4.79
C TRP A 170 -13.59 20.49 -3.73
N LEU A 171 -12.74 21.05 -2.88
CA LEU A 171 -13.18 22.03 -1.87
C LEU A 171 -13.75 23.29 -2.51
N LYS A 172 -13.15 23.80 -3.62
CA LYS A 172 -13.65 24.95 -4.36
C LYS A 172 -15.02 24.68 -4.98
N ASN A 173 -15.28 23.45 -5.41
CA ASN A 173 -16.55 23.03 -6.02
C ASN A 173 -17.53 22.43 -5.00
N ASN A 174 -17.26 22.59 -3.70
CA ASN A 174 -18.10 22.11 -2.58
C ASN A 174 -18.31 20.58 -2.61
N ARG A 175 -17.37 19.79 -3.16
CA ARG A 175 -17.38 18.33 -3.22
C ARG A 175 -16.67 17.73 -2.01
N ARG A 176 -17.27 17.91 -0.81
CA ARG A 176 -16.77 17.33 0.44
C ARG A 176 -17.23 15.88 0.64
N ASP A 177 -18.16 15.44 -0.18
CA ASP A 177 -18.75 14.11 -0.25
C ASP A 177 -17.82 13.05 -0.83
N VAL A 178 -16.75 13.46 -1.52
CA VAL A 178 -15.77 12.51 -2.07
C VAL A 178 -15.08 11.75 -0.94
N ARG A 179 -15.16 10.42 -0.99
CA ARG A 179 -14.52 9.54 -0.02
C ARG A 179 -13.02 9.45 -0.30
N LEU A 180 -12.21 9.89 0.66
CA LEU A 180 -10.75 9.89 0.53
C LEU A 180 -10.14 8.65 1.19
N ARG A 181 -9.34 7.90 0.44
CA ARG A 181 -8.61 6.72 0.90
C ARG A 181 -7.12 6.95 0.67
N TYR A 182 -6.33 6.78 1.69
CA TYR A 182 -4.88 7.00 1.64
C TYR A 182 -4.11 5.76 2.02
N THR A 183 -3.04 5.47 1.26
CA THR A 183 -1.90 4.69 1.76
C THR A 183 -0.69 5.61 1.78
N THR A 184 -0.12 5.83 2.96
CA THR A 184 0.97 6.77 3.19
C THR A 184 2.00 6.20 4.17
N ASN A 185 3.24 6.64 4.05
CA ASN A 185 4.27 6.37 5.05
C ASN A 185 4.11 7.19 6.35
N PHE A 186 3.13 8.09 6.37
CA PHE A 186 2.70 8.88 7.50
C PHE A 186 3.78 9.79 8.12
N SER A 187 4.87 10.07 7.39
CA SER A 187 6.01 10.85 7.91
C SER A 187 5.88 12.35 7.70
N ASN A 188 5.30 12.77 6.58
CA ASN A 188 5.17 14.19 6.23
C ASN A 188 3.73 14.56 5.94
N LEU A 189 3.07 15.14 6.94
CA LEU A 189 1.68 15.56 6.88
C LEU A 189 1.52 17.07 6.64
N ARG A 190 2.57 17.71 6.18
CA ARG A 190 2.58 19.14 5.87
C ARG A 190 3.16 19.38 4.48
N HIS A 191 2.46 20.17 3.69
CA HIS A 191 2.95 20.65 2.39
C HIS A 191 2.96 22.17 2.37
N LYS A 192 4.15 22.77 2.25
CA LYS A 192 4.34 24.22 2.39
C LYS A 192 3.81 24.68 3.77
N GLN A 193 2.79 25.52 3.78
CA GLN A 193 2.13 26.04 4.99
C GLN A 193 0.83 25.30 5.34
N LYS A 194 0.42 24.30 4.54
CA LYS A 194 -0.83 23.56 4.71
C LYS A 194 -0.59 22.27 5.47
N SER A 195 -1.45 21.97 6.44
CA SER A 195 -1.48 20.69 7.16
C SER A 195 -2.51 19.78 6.52
N MET A 196 -2.21 18.47 6.39
CA MET A 196 -3.18 17.48 5.93
C MET A 196 -4.39 17.36 6.85
N PHE A 197 -4.21 17.60 8.14
CA PHE A 197 -5.33 17.63 9.10
C PHE A 197 -6.36 18.71 8.76
N ASP A 198 -5.89 19.87 8.21
CA ASP A 198 -6.78 20.93 7.77
C ASP A 198 -7.60 20.56 6.54
N TYR A 199 -7.09 19.66 5.70
CA TYR A 199 -7.84 19.11 4.57
C TYR A 199 -8.79 18.00 5.06
N TRP A 200 -8.28 17.01 5.78
CA TRP A 200 -9.07 15.83 6.15
C TRP A 200 -10.34 16.18 6.92
N LYS A 201 -10.28 17.13 7.85
CA LYS A 201 -11.47 17.58 8.60
C LYS A 201 -12.55 18.26 7.74
N LEU A 202 -12.26 18.60 6.47
CA LEU A 202 -13.20 19.25 5.56
C LEU A 202 -13.95 18.26 4.66
N PHE A 203 -13.55 16.98 4.65
CA PHE A 203 -14.21 15.92 3.90
C PHE A 203 -14.99 14.99 4.84
N ASP A 204 -16.10 14.45 4.34
CA ASP A 204 -17.06 13.71 5.17
C ASP A 204 -16.57 12.29 5.52
N ASP A 205 -15.77 11.64 4.65
CA ASP A 205 -15.22 10.29 4.87
C ASP A 205 -13.76 10.22 4.42
N VAL A 206 -12.87 10.19 5.39
CA VAL A 206 -11.42 10.08 5.19
C VAL A 206 -10.88 8.86 5.91
N ARG A 207 -10.17 8.00 5.19
CA ARG A 207 -9.47 6.83 5.75
C ARG A 207 -8.00 6.85 5.39
N VAL A 208 -7.17 6.69 6.42
CA VAL A 208 -5.71 6.73 6.32
C VAL A 208 -5.13 5.39 6.75
N ALA A 209 -4.59 4.67 5.79
CA ALA A 209 -3.83 3.45 6.00
C ALA A 209 -2.34 3.81 6.10
N ALA A 210 -1.80 3.78 7.33
CA ALA A 210 -0.41 4.07 7.59
C ALA A 210 0.46 2.84 7.37
N SER A 211 1.39 2.95 6.41
CA SER A 211 2.35 1.89 6.09
C SER A 211 3.46 1.84 7.15
N LEU A 212 3.15 1.35 8.33
CA LEU A 212 4.07 1.20 9.46
C LEU A 212 4.17 -0.29 9.81
N ASP A 213 5.39 -0.87 9.72
CA ASP A 213 5.59 -2.31 9.89
C ASP A 213 6.04 -2.67 11.30
N THR A 214 6.70 -1.72 11.98
CA THR A 214 7.36 -1.87 13.26
C THR A 214 7.61 -0.48 13.86
N PHE A 215 8.35 -0.36 14.96
CA PHE A 215 8.57 0.88 15.69
C PHE A 215 10.04 1.13 16.04
N GLY A 216 10.36 2.37 16.44
CA GLY A 216 11.69 2.80 16.89
C GLY A 216 12.77 2.58 15.83
N ALA A 217 13.96 2.19 16.28
CA ALA A 217 15.12 1.96 15.42
C ALA A 217 14.87 0.91 14.32
N ARG A 218 13.96 -0.06 14.55
CA ARG A 218 13.59 -1.04 13.53
C ARG A 218 12.77 -0.41 12.41
N ALA A 219 11.88 0.52 12.74
CA ALA A 219 11.14 1.28 11.73
C ALA A 219 12.08 2.15 10.88
N GLU A 220 13.05 2.82 11.52
CA GLU A 220 14.05 3.65 10.86
C GLU A 220 14.98 2.84 9.94
N TYR A 221 15.34 1.61 10.36
CA TYR A 221 16.13 0.70 9.55
C TYR A 221 15.35 0.12 8.37
N SER A 222 14.15 -0.43 8.63
CA SER A 222 13.34 -1.08 7.59
C SER A 222 12.80 -0.09 6.56
N ARG A 223 12.46 1.12 7.02
CA ARG A 223 11.95 2.24 6.21
C ARG A 223 12.89 3.44 6.33
N SER A 224 14.11 3.29 5.79
CA SER A 224 15.16 4.30 5.88
C SER A 224 14.67 5.67 5.38
N GLY A 225 14.83 6.69 6.21
CA GLY A 225 14.23 8.02 6.07
C GLY A 225 13.06 8.28 7.04
N THR A 226 12.67 7.29 7.83
CA THR A 226 11.72 7.46 8.95
C THR A 226 12.40 8.20 10.10
N ASP A 227 11.71 9.17 10.69
CA ASP A 227 11.91 9.68 12.04
C ASP A 227 10.75 9.14 12.89
N TRP A 228 11.04 8.16 13.75
CA TRP A 228 9.98 7.50 14.52
C TRP A 228 9.26 8.44 15.48
N ASN A 229 9.99 9.38 16.09
CA ASN A 229 9.39 10.35 17.00
C ASN A 229 8.42 11.28 16.26
N ALA A 230 8.76 11.68 15.04
CA ALA A 230 7.87 12.47 14.19
C ALA A 230 6.60 11.68 13.81
N ILE A 231 6.70 10.37 13.53
CA ILE A 231 5.54 9.50 13.28
C ILE A 231 4.57 9.49 14.47
N VAL A 232 5.10 9.26 15.68
CA VAL A 232 4.29 9.25 16.91
C VAL A 232 3.64 10.62 17.15
N GLN A 233 4.40 11.71 16.95
CA GLN A 233 3.88 13.07 17.07
C GLN A 233 2.78 13.36 16.04
N ASN A 234 2.97 12.98 14.79
CA ASN A 234 1.97 13.09 13.73
C ASN A 234 0.65 12.37 14.12
N ARG A 235 0.77 11.19 14.73
CA ARG A 235 -0.44 10.45 15.16
C ARG A 235 -1.17 11.16 16.31
N ARG A 236 -0.46 11.69 17.29
CA ARG A 236 -1.04 12.47 18.38
C ARG A 236 -1.74 13.73 17.86
N GLU A 237 -1.07 14.48 16.99
CA GLU A 237 -1.66 15.64 16.33
C GLU A 237 -2.91 15.30 15.51
N MET A 238 -2.91 14.17 14.81
CA MET A 238 -4.06 13.70 14.04
C MET A 238 -5.28 13.43 14.94
N ILE A 239 -5.06 12.78 16.09
CA ILE A 239 -6.15 12.50 17.05
C ILE A 239 -6.81 13.80 17.52
N GLU A 240 -6.02 14.85 17.75
CA GLU A 240 -6.52 16.14 18.21
C GLU A 240 -7.16 16.96 17.08
N ALA A 241 -6.50 17.04 15.93
CA ALA A 241 -6.88 17.97 14.86
C ALA A 241 -7.93 17.41 13.89
N SER A 242 -8.03 16.09 13.76
CA SER A 242 -8.92 15.40 12.82
C SER A 242 -9.48 14.09 13.41
N PRO A 243 -10.23 14.16 14.54
CA PRO A 243 -10.67 12.97 15.29
C PRO A 243 -11.65 12.09 14.53
N THR A 244 -12.30 12.59 13.49
CA THR A 244 -13.24 11.84 12.64
C THR A 244 -12.54 11.06 11.54
N THR A 245 -11.27 11.32 11.27
CA THR A 245 -10.49 10.59 10.26
C THR A 245 -10.21 9.17 10.76
N TYR A 246 -10.68 8.17 10.00
CA TYR A 246 -10.35 6.78 10.29
C TYR A 246 -8.86 6.52 10.04
N PHE A 247 -8.22 5.86 10.98
CA PHE A 247 -6.81 5.53 10.90
C PHE A 247 -6.59 4.04 11.16
N GLU A 248 -5.83 3.37 10.28
CA GLU A 248 -5.44 1.99 10.45
C GLU A 248 -3.93 1.80 10.20
N LEU A 249 -3.35 0.80 10.84
CA LEU A 249 -2.02 0.30 10.48
C LEU A 249 -2.14 -0.71 9.34
N THR A 250 -1.19 -0.62 8.40
CA THR A 250 -1.08 -1.60 7.30
C THR A 250 0.34 -2.17 7.24
N PRO A 251 0.75 -2.95 8.27
CA PRO A 251 2.09 -3.51 8.31
C PRO A 251 2.29 -4.53 7.20
N THR A 252 3.48 -4.47 6.57
CA THR A 252 3.99 -5.54 5.72
C THR A 252 4.78 -6.51 6.58
N VAL A 253 4.20 -7.67 6.85
CA VAL A 253 4.83 -8.72 7.65
C VAL A 253 5.90 -9.42 6.84
N SER A 254 7.13 -9.24 7.27
CA SER A 254 8.34 -9.77 6.66
C SER A 254 9.36 -10.12 7.76
N ILE A 255 10.54 -10.57 7.39
CA ILE A 255 11.63 -10.80 8.32
C ILE A 255 11.99 -9.55 9.16
N PHE A 256 11.68 -8.34 8.65
CA PHE A 256 11.96 -7.07 9.35
C PHE A 256 10.92 -6.72 10.42
N SER A 257 9.75 -7.34 10.43
CA SER A 257 8.65 -6.93 11.30
C SER A 257 8.01 -8.05 12.12
N VAL A 258 8.09 -9.31 11.65
CA VAL A 258 7.37 -10.44 12.26
C VAL A 258 7.68 -10.64 13.73
N TYR A 259 8.92 -10.38 14.15
CA TYR A 259 9.37 -10.66 15.53
C TYR A 259 8.73 -9.73 16.57
N ASN A 260 8.44 -8.48 16.21
CA ASN A 260 7.96 -7.45 17.15
C ASN A 260 6.66 -6.76 16.75
N LEU A 261 5.91 -7.32 15.78
CA LEU A 261 4.59 -6.80 15.39
C LEU A 261 3.61 -6.78 16.57
N PHE A 262 3.63 -7.83 17.42
CA PHE A 262 2.78 -7.88 18.60
C PHE A 262 3.08 -6.72 19.56
N GLU A 263 4.34 -6.54 19.92
CA GLU A 263 4.76 -5.45 20.80
C GLU A 263 4.35 -4.09 20.24
N PHE A 264 4.55 -3.88 18.95
CA PHE A 264 4.16 -2.66 18.25
C PHE A 264 2.67 -2.39 18.34
N HIS A 265 1.84 -3.35 17.93
CA HIS A 265 0.38 -3.22 17.97
C HIS A 265 -0.11 -2.96 19.40
N LYS A 266 0.34 -3.78 20.35
CA LYS A 266 -0.02 -3.67 21.76
C LYS A 266 0.33 -2.30 22.33
N THR A 267 1.56 -1.84 22.14
CA THR A 267 2.03 -0.54 22.64
C THR A 267 1.17 0.61 22.10
N TRP A 268 0.85 0.60 20.80
CA TRP A 268 0.04 1.66 20.22
C TRP A 268 -1.41 1.65 20.71
N VAL A 269 -1.97 0.48 20.97
CA VAL A 269 -3.30 0.36 21.58
C VAL A 269 -3.29 0.86 23.02
N GLU A 270 -2.31 0.43 23.83
CA GLU A 270 -2.18 0.82 25.22
C GLU A 270 -1.89 2.33 25.40
N GLU A 271 -1.17 2.95 24.46
CA GLU A 271 -0.95 4.41 24.44
C GLU A 271 -2.13 5.21 23.88
N GLY A 272 -3.22 4.55 23.44
CA GLY A 272 -4.38 5.22 22.84
C GLY A 272 -4.12 5.79 21.45
N LEU A 273 -3.07 5.34 20.77
CA LEU A 273 -2.72 5.78 19.42
C LEU A 273 -3.45 4.98 18.33
N LEU A 274 -4.01 3.83 18.66
CA LEU A 274 -4.66 2.92 17.73
C LEU A 274 -5.84 2.22 18.39
N ASP A 275 -6.94 2.02 17.66
CA ASP A 275 -7.95 1.04 18.03
C ASP A 275 -7.44 -0.38 17.74
N ILE A 276 -7.69 -1.33 18.64
CA ILE A 276 -7.20 -2.71 18.53
C ILE A 276 -7.63 -3.40 17.22
N ASN A 277 -8.73 -2.95 16.61
CA ASN A 277 -9.29 -3.50 15.39
C ASN A 277 -8.81 -2.78 14.12
N ASN A 278 -8.06 -1.69 14.27
CA ASN A 278 -7.63 -0.87 13.14
C ASN A 278 -6.24 -1.30 12.63
N ILE A 279 -6.09 -2.57 12.36
CA ILE A 279 -4.89 -3.15 11.75
C ILE A 279 -5.29 -4.07 10.60
N ARG A 280 -4.62 -3.92 9.45
CA ARG A 280 -4.79 -4.76 8.27
C ARG A 280 -3.46 -5.34 7.84
N ILE A 281 -3.29 -6.63 8.04
CA ILE A 281 -2.03 -7.34 7.84
C ILE A 281 -1.80 -7.66 6.37
N ASN A 282 -0.60 -7.31 5.87
CA ASN A 282 -0.13 -7.71 4.56
C ASN A 282 1.08 -8.63 4.72
N ILE A 283 1.01 -9.88 4.27
CA ILE A 283 2.14 -10.80 4.35
C ILE A 283 2.97 -10.67 3.08
N LEU A 284 4.28 -10.42 3.24
CA LEU A 284 5.22 -10.30 2.13
C LEU A 284 5.56 -11.69 1.57
N THR A 285 5.22 -11.90 0.30
CA THR A 285 5.52 -13.14 -0.43
C THR A 285 6.68 -12.96 -1.42
N HIS A 286 6.91 -11.73 -1.91
CA HIS A 286 7.96 -11.39 -2.86
C HIS A 286 8.67 -10.08 -2.47
N PRO A 287 9.99 -9.99 -2.59
CA PRO A 287 10.89 -11.11 -2.96
C PRO A 287 10.93 -12.18 -1.84
N ARG A 288 11.04 -13.45 -2.23
CA ARG A 288 10.94 -14.58 -1.27
C ARG A 288 12.00 -14.54 -0.18
N TYR A 289 13.20 -14.02 -0.45
CA TYR A 289 14.26 -13.90 0.56
C TYR A 289 13.94 -12.88 1.68
N PHE A 290 12.88 -12.09 1.59
CA PHE A 290 12.34 -11.28 2.69
C PHE A 290 11.11 -11.91 3.37
N SER A 291 10.61 -13.01 2.84
CA SER A 291 9.45 -13.71 3.42
C SER A 291 9.84 -14.40 4.73
N ILE A 292 8.90 -14.46 5.66
CA ILE A 292 9.04 -15.16 6.94
C ILE A 292 9.19 -16.69 6.78
N THR A 293 8.93 -17.22 5.59
CA THR A 293 9.10 -18.64 5.27
C THR A 293 10.57 -19.09 5.23
N ILE A 294 11.54 -18.14 5.11
CA ILE A 294 12.98 -18.45 5.09
C ILE A 294 13.55 -18.74 6.48
N LEU A 295 12.84 -18.37 7.55
CA LEU A 295 13.34 -18.49 8.92
C LEU A 295 13.62 -19.96 9.27
N SER A 296 14.66 -20.19 10.10
CA SER A 296 14.97 -21.52 10.66
C SER A 296 13.82 -22.02 11.53
N LYS A 297 13.74 -23.34 11.70
CA LYS A 297 12.69 -23.94 12.54
C LYS A 297 12.70 -23.37 13.96
N GLU A 298 13.87 -23.15 14.56
CA GLU A 298 14.01 -22.58 15.91
C GLU A 298 13.44 -21.16 16.01
N LEU A 299 13.73 -20.31 15.01
CA LEU A 299 13.17 -18.96 14.94
C LEU A 299 11.67 -18.99 14.73
N LYS A 300 11.16 -19.87 13.84
CA LYS A 300 9.73 -20.06 13.62
C LYS A 300 9.02 -20.48 14.90
N ASP A 301 9.58 -21.45 15.65
CA ASP A 301 8.99 -21.94 16.90
C ASP A 301 8.97 -20.82 17.97
N LYS A 302 10.02 -20.01 18.05
CA LYS A 302 10.09 -18.85 18.96
C LYS A 302 9.04 -17.79 18.60
N ILE A 303 8.93 -17.45 17.33
CA ILE A 303 7.95 -16.48 16.83
C ILE A 303 6.52 -17.01 17.04
N ALA A 304 6.26 -18.28 16.77
CA ALA A 304 4.96 -18.90 17.02
C ALA A 304 4.55 -18.78 18.51
N GLY A 305 5.50 -18.89 19.43
CA GLY A 305 5.26 -18.61 20.85
C GLY A 305 4.80 -17.17 21.10
N ILE A 306 5.45 -16.18 20.48
CA ILE A 306 5.05 -14.76 20.59
C ILE A 306 3.63 -14.56 20.03
N TYR A 307 3.32 -15.18 18.90
CA TYR A 307 2.01 -15.03 18.25
C TYR A 307 0.89 -15.73 19.01
N LYS A 308 1.20 -16.80 19.75
CA LYS A 308 0.24 -17.41 20.68
C LYS A 308 -0.17 -16.43 21.79
N GLU A 309 0.77 -15.68 22.36
CA GLU A 309 0.47 -14.64 23.34
C GLU A 309 -0.26 -13.45 22.69
N TYR A 310 0.06 -13.14 21.43
CA TYR A 310 -0.62 -12.10 20.67
C TYR A 310 -2.11 -12.44 20.48
N VAL A 311 -2.42 -13.64 19.99
CA VAL A 311 -3.79 -14.13 19.84
C VAL A 311 -4.55 -14.10 21.16
N LYS A 312 -3.91 -14.58 22.24
CA LYS A 312 -4.50 -14.53 23.58
C LYS A 312 -4.82 -13.09 24.01
N TRP A 313 -3.89 -12.16 23.83
CA TRP A 313 -4.11 -10.75 24.17
C TRP A 313 -5.26 -10.14 23.34
N LEU A 314 -5.36 -10.44 22.05
CA LEU A 314 -6.46 -10.01 21.20
C LEU A 314 -7.81 -10.52 21.71
N GLN A 315 -7.89 -11.81 22.09
CA GLN A 315 -9.09 -12.43 22.65
C GLN A 315 -9.50 -11.79 24.00
N GLU A 316 -8.56 -11.57 24.90
CA GLU A 316 -8.77 -10.96 26.21
C GLU A 316 -9.24 -9.49 26.09
N ASN A 317 -8.89 -8.80 25.02
CA ASN A 317 -9.29 -7.41 24.73
C ASN A 317 -10.43 -7.29 23.71
N ASN A 318 -11.16 -8.38 23.43
CA ASN A 318 -12.35 -8.41 22.57
C ASN A 318 -12.09 -7.91 21.15
N ALA A 319 -10.92 -8.16 20.59
CA ALA A 319 -10.64 -7.88 19.17
C ALA A 319 -11.59 -8.67 18.24
N TRP A 320 -11.87 -8.11 17.09
CA TRP A 320 -12.75 -8.77 16.11
C TRP A 320 -12.15 -10.09 15.60
N ALA A 321 -13.03 -11.06 15.36
CA ALA A 321 -12.62 -12.41 14.98
C ALA A 321 -11.74 -12.46 13.71
N HIS A 322 -11.96 -11.56 12.75
CA HIS A 322 -11.13 -11.51 11.54
C HIS A 322 -9.70 -11.04 11.84
N ILE A 323 -9.50 -10.10 12.80
CA ILE A 323 -8.15 -9.65 13.21
C ILE A 323 -7.39 -10.83 13.84
N ILE A 324 -8.07 -11.60 14.70
CA ILE A 324 -7.48 -12.80 15.31
C ILE A 324 -7.06 -13.79 14.22
N LYS A 325 -7.95 -14.05 13.26
CA LYS A 325 -7.69 -14.95 12.13
C LYS A 325 -6.53 -14.47 11.26
N ASP A 326 -6.43 -13.15 11.00
CA ASP A 326 -5.34 -12.59 10.22
C ASP A 326 -3.98 -12.77 10.93
N VAL A 327 -3.95 -12.64 12.25
CA VAL A 327 -2.75 -12.87 13.07
C VAL A 327 -2.37 -14.36 13.10
N GLU A 328 -3.35 -15.27 13.21
CA GLU A 328 -3.12 -16.71 13.10
C GLU A 328 -2.58 -17.08 11.72
N GLY A 329 -3.11 -16.47 10.66
CA GLY A 329 -2.66 -16.64 9.27
C GLY A 329 -1.18 -16.30 9.04
N ILE A 330 -0.59 -15.40 9.85
CA ILE A 330 0.86 -15.15 9.80
C ILE A 330 1.65 -16.42 10.16
N VAL A 331 1.25 -17.10 11.23
CA VAL A 331 1.92 -18.33 11.68
C VAL A 331 1.70 -19.45 10.67
N GLU A 332 0.49 -19.58 10.13
CA GLU A 332 0.18 -20.55 9.08
C GLU A 332 1.06 -20.31 7.84
N HIS A 333 1.16 -19.06 7.38
CA HIS A 333 2.04 -18.71 6.26
C HIS A 333 3.52 -19.00 6.58
N MET A 334 3.98 -18.69 7.79
CA MET A 334 5.37 -18.93 8.19
C MET A 334 5.78 -20.41 8.09
N TYR A 335 4.84 -21.33 8.34
CA TYR A 335 5.07 -22.77 8.24
C TYR A 335 4.61 -23.37 6.90
N SER A 336 3.97 -22.61 6.02
CA SER A 336 3.43 -23.13 4.75
C SER A 336 4.52 -23.67 3.80
N ALA A 337 5.76 -23.20 3.98
CA ALA A 337 6.92 -23.61 3.19
C ALA A 337 8.22 -23.50 3.98
N ASP A 338 9.25 -24.23 3.54
CA ASP A 338 10.63 -24.06 3.97
C ASP A 338 11.45 -23.49 2.81
N HIS A 339 11.79 -22.21 2.93
CA HIS A 339 12.66 -21.52 1.98
C HIS A 339 13.99 -21.11 2.66
N SER A 340 14.45 -21.83 3.69
CA SER A 340 15.71 -21.55 4.41
C SER A 340 16.94 -21.56 3.49
N ASN A 341 16.86 -22.23 2.36
CA ASN A 341 17.87 -22.17 1.30
C ASN A 341 18.10 -20.77 0.72
N LEU A 342 17.20 -19.81 0.94
CA LEU A 342 17.32 -18.42 0.54
C LEU A 342 17.98 -17.51 1.60
N ILE A 343 18.36 -18.03 2.74
CA ILE A 343 19.09 -17.25 3.78
C ILE A 343 20.37 -16.61 3.21
N PRO A 344 21.19 -17.30 2.42
CA PRO A 344 22.35 -16.67 1.80
C PRO A 344 22.02 -15.47 0.89
N ASP A 345 20.91 -15.56 0.14
CA ASP A 345 20.46 -14.46 -0.73
C ASP A 345 19.95 -13.27 0.13
N PHE A 346 19.24 -13.56 1.22
CA PHE A 346 18.84 -12.56 2.20
C PHE A 346 20.04 -11.82 2.78
N ILE A 347 21.03 -12.55 3.30
CA ILE A 347 22.26 -11.99 3.89
C ILE A 347 22.97 -11.11 2.87
N LYS A 348 23.24 -11.65 1.68
CA LYS A 348 23.90 -10.93 0.58
C LYS A 348 23.19 -9.61 0.25
N HIS A 349 21.86 -9.64 0.15
CA HIS A 349 21.07 -8.45 -0.19
C HIS A 349 21.08 -7.42 0.93
N VAL A 350 20.92 -7.87 2.18
CA VAL A 350 20.97 -7.00 3.36
C VAL A 350 22.33 -6.35 3.52
N GLU A 351 23.43 -7.10 3.43
CA GLU A 351 24.78 -6.57 3.55
C GLU A 351 25.11 -5.57 2.42
N ALA A 352 24.65 -5.84 1.20
CA ALA A 352 24.84 -4.91 0.10
C ALA A 352 24.21 -3.54 0.37
N ILE A 353 22.97 -3.53 0.89
CA ILE A 353 22.26 -2.30 1.28
C ILE A 353 22.91 -1.67 2.50
N ASP A 354 23.26 -2.44 3.53
CA ASP A 354 23.92 -1.97 4.74
C ASP A 354 25.22 -1.25 4.43
N ASN A 355 26.04 -1.81 3.54
CA ASN A 355 27.28 -1.17 3.08
C ASN A 355 27.04 0.18 2.39
N VAL A 356 26.01 0.27 1.55
CA VAL A 356 25.67 1.53 0.86
C VAL A 356 25.16 2.59 1.82
N ARG A 357 24.44 2.17 2.89
CA ARG A 357 23.76 3.06 3.84
C ARG A 357 24.52 3.28 5.13
N ASN A 358 25.63 2.56 5.34
CA ASN A 358 26.36 2.51 6.63
C ASN A 358 25.45 2.11 7.79
N GLU A 359 24.65 1.07 7.59
CA GLU A 359 23.73 0.47 8.55
C GLU A 359 24.21 -0.96 8.88
N LYS A 360 23.60 -1.60 9.90
CA LYS A 360 23.94 -2.98 10.24
C LYS A 360 22.73 -3.74 10.78
N PHE A 361 22.27 -4.73 10.02
CA PHE A 361 21.11 -5.53 10.35
C PHE A 361 21.22 -6.20 11.71
N THR A 362 22.34 -6.86 11.99
CA THR A 362 22.55 -7.63 13.23
C THR A 362 22.61 -6.79 14.50
N GLU A 363 22.80 -5.47 14.39
CA GLU A 363 22.68 -4.53 15.52
C GLU A 363 21.23 -4.15 15.78
N THR A 364 20.44 -3.99 14.71
CA THR A 364 19.01 -3.64 14.80
C THR A 364 18.15 -4.87 15.15
N TYR A 365 18.53 -6.04 14.67
CA TYR A 365 17.81 -7.32 14.84
C TYR A 365 18.72 -8.40 15.44
N PRO A 366 19.11 -8.27 16.72
CA PRO A 366 20.05 -9.19 17.38
C PRO A 366 19.53 -10.62 17.47
N GLU A 367 18.22 -10.84 17.43
CA GLU A 367 17.57 -12.15 17.44
C GLU A 367 17.87 -13.01 16.21
N TYR A 368 18.33 -12.40 15.11
CA TYR A 368 18.65 -13.08 13.86
C TYR A 368 20.17 -13.30 13.65
N LYS A 369 21.02 -13.04 14.68
CA LYS A 369 22.47 -13.18 14.54
C LYS A 369 22.90 -14.55 14.05
N ASP A 370 22.19 -15.59 14.48
CA ASP A 370 22.50 -16.97 14.13
C ASP A 370 22.28 -17.30 12.65
N LEU A 371 21.60 -16.42 11.89
CA LEU A 371 21.50 -16.56 10.44
C LEU A 371 22.85 -16.29 9.72
N TRP A 372 23.80 -15.62 10.39
CA TRP A 372 25.14 -15.31 9.88
C TRP A 372 26.20 -16.35 10.23
N THR A 373 25.86 -17.38 10.98
CA THR A 373 26.76 -18.49 11.35
C THR A 373 26.56 -19.71 10.49
#